data_2ae4fd0b214a7a8fa6bfe41b23999ef1
#
_entry.id   2ae4fd0b214a7a8fa6bfe41b23999ef1
#
_cell.length_a   1.000
_cell.length_b   1.000
_cell.length_c   1.000
_cell.angle_alpha   90.00
_cell.angle_beta   90.00
_cell.angle_gamma   90.00
#
_symmetry.space_group_name_H-M   'P 1'
#
loop_
_entity.id
_entity.type
_entity.pdbx_description
1 polymer ?
#
loop_
_entity_poly.entity_id
_entity_poly.type
_entity_poly.pdbx_seq_one_letter_code
_entity_poly.pdbx_strand_id
1 'polypeptide(L)'
;MNGIKCLFRLSAMAVLMVFIPKKMQAQRFMLLRFEDDYHHLSDSTRSFYNRLKYSQLSSNPALSLSFGGEIRSEWAVKVNENWIANEGFNHSFLNRYSLHARVNYGKKYRFFVQLNSSLENGSHNAVSITDEDKLNVQNLFLDYDFSSVPALQLLLRIGRQELDYGSGRLVSVKDGNNSRQYFTGLKLSYIKPLLKIDAFILAADKIHPGLFDNKTKIQGNLWGVYSDLRLAETDNFNIYYLGAMREQSQFESGMGRELRHTVAIRYWKEGNLFRYNLETAYQFGKFGQNEISAWTMAIELGYVFKQFKFKPILSLRNDYISGDKNVLDKKLNSFNPLYPKGGYFGFNPLIGPSNLIDIHPFLTLHPSDKLLFQVDLVYNWRYSLQDGIFHPSGGFNVGGSSSPARYIGTTYLWSADYQINKYLSISFGYQYFRAGRFLRDVIPNTANSKFFNTQLSFKF
;
A
#
# COMPACT_ATOMS: atom_id res chain seq x y z
N MET A 1 18.17 18.42 35.00
CA MET A 1 18.14 17.00 35.41
C MET A 1 16.75 16.58 35.94
N ASN A 2 15.64 16.89 35.28
CA ASN A 2 14.29 16.52 35.73
C ASN A 2 13.37 15.99 34.61
N GLY A 3 13.92 15.47 33.52
CA GLY A 3 13.15 15.00 32.37
C GLY A 3 13.02 13.47 32.22
N ILE A 4 13.67 12.65 33.04
CA ILE A 4 13.76 11.19 32.79
C ILE A 4 12.79 10.37 33.65
N LYS A 5 12.09 10.95 34.61
CA LYS A 5 11.21 10.18 35.52
C LYS A 5 9.76 9.98 35.06
N CYS A 6 9.35 10.54 33.94
CA CYS A 6 7.95 10.40 33.45
C CYS A 6 7.75 9.26 32.43
N LEU A 7 8.80 8.70 31.85
CA LEU A 7 8.74 7.67 30.81
C LEU A 7 8.56 6.22 31.33
N PHE A 8 8.69 6.00 32.64
CA PHE A 8 8.67 4.64 33.22
C PHE A 8 7.31 4.18 33.79
N ARG A 9 6.26 4.99 33.74
CA ARG A 9 4.95 4.61 34.32
C ARG A 9 3.88 4.14 33.33
N LEU A 10 4.13 4.18 32.02
CA LEU A 10 3.20 3.67 31.00
C LEU A 10 3.58 2.28 30.44
N SER A 11 4.74 1.74 30.82
CA SER A 11 5.21 0.42 30.35
C SER A 11 4.80 -0.77 31.23
N ALA A 12 4.08 -0.56 32.32
CA ALA A 12 3.76 -1.62 33.29
C ALA A 12 2.43 -2.34 33.05
N MET A 13 1.66 -2.00 32.01
CA MET A 13 0.32 -2.61 31.78
C MET A 13 0.24 -3.57 30.57
N ALA A 14 1.35 -3.84 29.90
CA ALA A 14 1.41 -4.73 28.74
C ALA A 14 2.02 -6.13 29.03
N VAL A 15 2.34 -6.45 30.27
CA VAL A 15 3.00 -7.71 30.63
C VAL A 15 2.09 -8.59 31.47
N LEU A 16 1.04 -9.13 30.88
CA LEU A 16 0.38 -10.35 31.42
C LEU A 16 -0.58 -10.97 30.42
N MET A 17 -0.06 -11.68 29.40
CA MET A 17 -0.77 -12.78 28.74
C MET A 17 0.24 -13.70 28.06
N VAL A 18 1.06 -14.36 28.84
CA VAL A 18 1.79 -15.55 28.37
C VAL A 18 0.96 -16.76 28.75
N PHE A 19 0.28 -17.36 27.78
CA PHE A 19 -0.27 -18.72 27.91
C PHE A 19 0.02 -19.55 26.66
N ILE A 20 0.77 -20.57 26.88
CA ILE A 20 1.18 -21.84 26.25
C ILE A 20 0.49 -22.23 24.93
N PRO A 21 1.23 -22.65 23.91
CA PRO A 21 0.70 -22.93 22.57
C PRO A 21 0.23 -24.39 22.42
N LYS A 22 -1.05 -24.60 22.26
CA LYS A 22 -1.54 -25.67 21.38
C LYS A 22 -1.25 -25.25 19.95
N LYS A 23 -0.78 -26.16 19.08
CA LYS A 23 -0.65 -25.97 17.64
C LYS A 23 -2.00 -25.52 17.05
N MET A 24 -2.28 -24.22 17.06
CA MET A 24 -3.38 -23.64 16.32
C MET A 24 -2.78 -23.06 15.05
N GLN A 25 -3.33 -23.44 13.89
CA GLN A 25 -3.09 -22.71 12.65
C GLN A 25 -3.35 -21.23 12.94
N ALA A 26 -2.31 -20.41 12.82
CA ALA A 26 -2.41 -18.98 13.11
C ALA A 26 -3.40 -18.38 12.10
N GLN A 27 -4.51 -17.85 12.58
CA GLN A 27 -5.45 -17.11 11.79
C GLN A 27 -4.70 -15.89 11.21
N ARG A 28 -4.57 -15.84 9.89
CA ARG A 28 -3.93 -14.74 9.19
C ARG A 28 -4.98 -13.67 8.92
N PHE A 29 -4.79 -12.48 9.46
CA PHE A 29 -5.64 -11.34 9.16
C PHE A 29 -5.35 -10.83 7.74
N MET A 30 -6.40 -10.63 6.94
CA MET A 30 -6.27 -10.12 5.58
C MET A 30 -5.98 -8.62 5.58
N LEU A 31 -5.31 -8.13 4.52
CA LEU A 31 -5.05 -6.69 4.33
C LEU A 31 -6.36 -5.91 4.22
N LEU A 32 -7.30 -6.41 3.43
CA LEU A 32 -8.66 -5.92 3.33
C LEU A 32 -9.52 -6.65 4.38
N ARG A 33 -9.80 -6.01 5.49
CA ARG A 33 -10.44 -6.65 6.67
C ARG A 33 -11.81 -7.24 6.39
N PHE A 34 -12.50 -6.78 5.36
CA PHE A 34 -13.77 -7.36 4.92
C PHE A 34 -13.62 -8.70 4.16
N GLU A 35 -12.38 -9.12 3.86
CA GLU A 35 -12.07 -10.44 3.28
C GLU A 35 -11.78 -11.51 4.36
N ASP A 36 -11.67 -11.12 5.63
CA ASP A 36 -11.53 -12.07 6.74
C ASP A 36 -12.74 -13.03 6.77
N ASP A 37 -12.48 -14.34 6.86
CA ASP A 37 -13.52 -15.36 6.97
C ASP A 37 -13.49 -16.05 8.33
N TYR A 38 -14.63 -15.98 9.04
CA TYR A 38 -14.83 -16.54 10.38
C TYR A 38 -15.91 -17.63 10.43
N HIS A 39 -16.41 -18.10 9.28
CA HIS A 39 -17.44 -19.15 9.24
C HIS A 39 -17.02 -20.46 9.95
N HIS A 40 -15.74 -20.77 9.95
CA HIS A 40 -15.17 -21.92 10.65
C HIS A 40 -15.33 -21.86 12.19
N LEU A 41 -15.73 -20.73 12.75
CA LEU A 41 -15.99 -20.55 14.17
C LEU A 41 -17.45 -20.85 14.56
N SER A 42 -18.33 -21.14 13.61
CA SER A 42 -19.77 -21.42 13.86
C SER A 42 -19.95 -22.60 14.83
N ASP A 43 -19.12 -23.63 14.72
CA ASP A 43 -19.20 -24.89 15.48
C ASP A 43 -18.18 -25.00 16.61
N SER A 44 -17.41 -23.92 16.88
CA SER A 44 -16.34 -23.98 17.87
C SER A 44 -16.82 -23.71 19.29
N THR A 45 -16.13 -24.31 20.27
CA THR A 45 -16.32 -24.00 21.70
C THR A 45 -16.20 -22.51 21.98
N ARG A 46 -17.20 -21.95 22.64
CA ARG A 46 -17.51 -20.52 22.70
C ARG A 46 -16.59 -19.70 23.63
N SER A 47 -15.33 -19.51 23.25
CA SER A 47 -14.53 -18.46 23.89
C SER A 47 -15.13 -17.06 23.61
N PHE A 48 -14.86 -16.09 24.47
CA PHE A 48 -15.29 -14.69 24.23
C PHE A 48 -14.81 -14.19 22.85
N TYR A 49 -13.57 -14.49 22.48
CA TYR A 49 -13.00 -14.12 21.17
C TYR A 49 -13.78 -14.73 20.00
N ASN A 50 -14.12 -16.04 20.05
CA ASN A 50 -14.87 -16.69 19.00
C ASN A 50 -16.28 -16.09 18.84
N ARG A 51 -16.93 -15.73 19.95
CA ARG A 51 -18.22 -15.01 19.92
C ARG A 51 -18.12 -13.63 19.29
N LEU A 52 -17.04 -12.88 19.58
CA LEU A 52 -16.79 -11.58 18.94
C LEU A 52 -16.61 -11.73 17.42
N LYS A 53 -15.94 -12.81 16.98
CA LYS A 53 -15.64 -13.06 15.55
C LYS A 53 -16.79 -13.68 14.78
N TYR A 54 -17.65 -14.43 15.46
CA TYR A 54 -18.83 -15.04 14.86
C TYR A 54 -19.93 -15.22 15.91
N SER A 55 -20.98 -14.38 15.83
CA SER A 55 -22.18 -14.47 16.65
C SER A 55 -23.41 -14.55 15.76
N GLN A 56 -24.27 -15.52 16.02
CA GLN A 56 -25.61 -15.53 15.47
C GLN A 56 -26.51 -14.58 16.29
N LEU A 57 -27.19 -13.65 15.62
CA LEU A 57 -27.99 -12.57 16.28
C LEU A 57 -29.40 -13.03 16.69
N SER A 58 -29.86 -14.15 16.17
CA SER A 58 -31.20 -14.65 16.45
C SER A 58 -31.24 -16.18 16.33
N SER A 59 -32.40 -16.80 16.61
CA SER A 59 -32.69 -18.19 16.27
C SER A 59 -32.63 -18.48 14.76
N ASN A 60 -32.57 -17.43 13.93
CA ASN A 60 -32.35 -17.55 12.49
C ASN A 60 -30.86 -17.73 12.20
N PRO A 61 -30.38 -18.92 11.79
CA PRO A 61 -28.97 -19.19 11.53
C PRO A 61 -28.42 -18.40 10.32
N ALA A 62 -29.29 -17.74 9.55
CA ALA A 62 -28.89 -16.90 8.42
C ALA A 62 -28.25 -15.57 8.83
N LEU A 63 -28.52 -15.07 10.06
CA LEU A 63 -28.03 -13.74 10.50
C LEU A 63 -26.81 -13.91 11.42
N SER A 64 -25.64 -13.48 10.94
CA SER A 64 -24.39 -13.51 11.70
C SER A 64 -23.73 -12.12 11.79
N LEU A 65 -23.05 -11.89 12.91
CA LEU A 65 -22.33 -10.67 13.23
C LEU A 65 -20.87 -11.00 13.54
N SER A 66 -19.95 -10.18 13.06
CA SER A 66 -18.52 -10.26 13.34
C SER A 66 -17.97 -8.87 13.66
N PHE A 67 -17.12 -8.78 14.69
CA PHE A 67 -16.37 -7.59 15.03
C PHE A 67 -14.87 -7.83 14.94
N GLY A 68 -14.13 -6.78 14.64
CA GLY A 68 -12.69 -6.80 14.66
C GLY A 68 -12.10 -5.41 14.57
N GLY A 69 -10.78 -5.35 14.67
CA GLY A 69 -10.08 -4.08 14.64
C GLY A 69 -8.58 -4.21 14.52
N GLU A 70 -7.94 -3.05 14.50
CA GLU A 70 -6.48 -2.89 14.50
C GLU A 70 -6.11 -1.68 15.36
N ILE A 71 -5.07 -1.83 16.16
CA ILE A 71 -4.36 -0.73 16.80
C ILE A 71 -2.92 -0.79 16.27
N ARG A 72 -2.47 0.28 15.62
CA ARG A 72 -1.10 0.45 15.15
C ARG A 72 -0.50 1.69 15.77
N SER A 73 0.67 1.55 16.38
CA SER A 73 1.45 2.67 16.89
C SER A 73 2.83 2.61 16.23
N GLU A 74 3.26 3.71 15.67
CA GLU A 74 4.54 3.84 14.99
C GLU A 74 5.27 5.07 15.53
N TRP A 75 6.54 4.89 15.86
CA TRP A 75 7.47 5.98 16.07
C TRP A 75 8.41 6.08 14.88
N ALA A 76 8.44 7.25 14.27
CA ALA A 76 9.26 7.55 13.10
C ALA A 76 10.19 8.73 13.38
N VAL A 77 11.42 8.65 12.86
CA VAL A 77 12.42 9.72 12.90
C VAL A 77 12.94 9.96 11.51
N LYS A 78 12.92 11.21 11.06
CA LYS A 78 13.38 11.66 9.76
C LYS A 78 14.48 12.70 9.93
N VAL A 79 15.53 12.59 9.14
CA VAL A 79 16.64 13.56 9.12
C VAL A 79 16.86 13.99 7.69
N ASN A 80 16.88 15.31 7.44
CA ASN A 80 17.00 15.93 6.13
C ASN A 80 15.96 15.37 5.14
N GLU A 81 14.68 15.42 5.51
CA GLU A 81 13.58 14.77 4.81
C GLU A 81 13.49 15.17 3.34
N ASN A 82 13.73 16.47 3.02
CA ASN A 82 13.69 17.01 1.67
C ASN A 82 15.09 17.11 1.01
N TRP A 83 16.07 16.35 1.51
CA TRP A 83 17.46 16.37 1.08
C TRP A 83 18.19 17.70 1.32
N ILE A 84 17.69 18.58 2.18
CA ILE A 84 18.28 19.85 2.52
C ILE A 84 19.07 19.70 3.81
N ALA A 85 20.32 20.22 3.81
CA ALA A 85 21.15 20.22 5.02
C ALA A 85 20.56 21.14 6.08
N ASN A 86 20.74 20.77 7.34
CA ASN A 86 20.30 21.54 8.52
C ASN A 86 18.78 21.65 8.72
N GLU A 87 17.96 20.86 8.04
CA GLU A 87 16.55 20.71 8.40
C GLU A 87 16.37 20.10 9.80
N GLY A 88 17.46 19.54 10.37
CA GLY A 88 17.43 18.88 11.66
C GLY A 88 16.85 17.48 11.58
N PHE A 89 16.35 17.02 12.71
CA PHE A 89 15.58 15.78 12.75
C PHE A 89 14.13 16.09 13.13
N ASN A 90 13.23 15.37 12.50
CA ASN A 90 11.80 15.41 12.78
C ASN A 90 11.39 14.03 13.32
N HIS A 91 10.58 13.99 14.34
CA HIS A 91 10.03 12.75 14.88
C HIS A 91 8.53 12.84 14.95
N SER A 92 7.86 11.74 14.68
CA SER A 92 6.41 11.63 14.79
C SER A 92 5.99 10.33 15.45
N PHE A 93 4.91 10.41 16.23
CA PHE A 93 4.17 9.27 16.74
C PHE A 93 2.88 9.17 15.96
N LEU A 94 2.77 8.12 15.16
CA LEU A 94 1.62 7.84 14.32
C LEU A 94 0.80 6.74 15.00
N ASN A 95 -0.48 7.03 15.25
CA ASN A 95 -1.39 6.05 15.83
C ASN A 95 -2.57 5.86 14.91
N ARG A 96 -2.87 4.61 14.57
CA ARG A 96 -4.04 4.22 13.80
C ARG A 96 -4.91 3.27 14.61
N TYR A 97 -6.18 3.64 14.76
CA TYR A 97 -7.20 2.85 15.44
C TYR A 97 -8.29 2.52 14.43
N SER A 98 -8.52 1.25 14.19
CA SER A 98 -9.59 0.80 13.30
C SER A 98 -10.53 -0.15 14.03
N LEU A 99 -11.83 0.04 13.85
CA LEU A 99 -12.86 -0.85 14.37
C LEU A 99 -13.84 -1.16 13.25
N HIS A 100 -14.17 -2.44 13.04
CA HIS A 100 -15.12 -2.83 12.02
C HIS A 100 -16.17 -3.80 12.54
N ALA A 101 -17.33 -3.72 11.91
CA ALA A 101 -18.42 -4.67 12.08
C ALA A 101 -18.88 -5.20 10.72
N ARG A 102 -19.20 -6.48 10.67
CA ARG A 102 -19.74 -7.17 9.51
C ARG A 102 -21.01 -7.91 9.90
N VAL A 103 -22.08 -7.66 9.16
CA VAL A 103 -23.36 -8.36 9.28
C VAL A 103 -23.58 -9.16 8.00
N ASN A 104 -23.82 -10.47 8.10
CA ASN A 104 -24.22 -11.27 6.95
C ASN A 104 -25.68 -11.73 7.17
N TYR A 105 -26.45 -11.73 6.08
CA TYR A 105 -27.77 -12.35 6.03
C TYR A 105 -27.76 -13.44 4.94
N GLY A 106 -27.67 -14.68 5.40
CA GLY A 106 -27.39 -15.83 4.56
C GLY A 106 -26.07 -15.68 3.82
N LYS A 107 -26.04 -16.19 2.58
CA LYS A 107 -24.91 -16.02 1.64
C LYS A 107 -25.09 -14.82 0.71
N LYS A 108 -26.29 -14.21 0.70
CA LYS A 108 -26.67 -13.20 -0.31
C LYS A 108 -26.30 -11.77 0.06
N TYR A 109 -26.37 -11.42 1.33
CA TYR A 109 -26.17 -10.04 1.75
C TYR A 109 -25.04 -9.94 2.78
N ARG A 110 -24.16 -8.96 2.58
CA ARG A 110 -23.14 -8.59 3.55
C ARG A 110 -23.12 -7.07 3.70
N PHE A 111 -23.34 -6.59 4.88
CA PHE A 111 -23.10 -5.20 5.28
C PHE A 111 -21.78 -5.13 6.03
N PHE A 112 -20.94 -4.16 5.67
CA PHE A 112 -19.67 -3.93 6.33
C PHE A 112 -19.48 -2.45 6.63
N VAL A 113 -19.07 -2.15 7.86
CA VAL A 113 -18.67 -0.80 8.29
C VAL A 113 -17.33 -0.87 8.99
N GLN A 114 -16.47 0.11 8.72
CA GLN A 114 -15.18 0.30 9.40
C GLN A 114 -14.98 1.78 9.69
N LEU A 115 -14.79 2.08 10.97
CA LEU A 115 -14.32 3.37 11.46
C LEU A 115 -12.80 3.34 11.54
N ASN A 116 -12.17 4.47 11.26
CA ASN A 116 -10.73 4.66 11.39
C ASN A 116 -10.44 6.02 12.03
N SER A 117 -9.42 6.03 12.88
CA SER A 117 -8.81 7.25 13.44
C SER A 117 -7.31 7.15 13.23
N SER A 118 -6.74 8.12 12.53
CA SER A 118 -5.31 8.29 12.30
C SER A 118 -4.84 9.58 12.96
N LEU A 119 -3.91 9.48 13.87
CA LEU A 119 -3.41 10.60 14.67
C LEU A 119 -1.90 10.72 14.51
N GLU A 120 -1.42 11.95 14.34
CA GLU A 120 -0.01 12.29 14.35
C GLU A 120 0.31 13.22 15.53
N ASN A 121 1.42 12.99 16.23
CA ASN A 121 1.92 13.82 17.29
C ASN A 121 3.45 13.93 17.22
N GLY A 122 3.97 15.10 17.57
CA GLY A 122 5.41 15.34 17.74
C GLY A 122 6.16 15.82 16.50
N SER A 123 5.54 15.83 15.33
CA SER A 123 6.15 16.43 14.13
C SER A 123 6.26 17.94 14.26
N HIS A 124 7.39 18.47 13.78
CA HIS A 124 7.59 19.93 13.63
C HIS A 124 7.06 20.46 12.31
N ASN A 125 6.80 19.58 11.33
CA ASN A 125 6.24 19.93 10.04
C ASN A 125 4.72 20.05 10.11
N ALA A 126 4.14 20.71 9.11
CA ALA A 126 2.69 20.71 8.95
C ALA A 126 2.16 19.27 8.80
N VAL A 127 1.06 18.98 9.47
CA VAL A 127 0.44 17.66 9.45
C VAL A 127 0.07 17.27 8.02
N SER A 128 0.52 16.09 7.62
CA SER A 128 0.19 15.54 6.31
C SER A 128 -1.19 14.87 6.32
N ILE A 129 -1.94 15.04 5.23
CA ILE A 129 -3.22 14.32 5.00
C ILE A 129 -3.04 12.79 4.94
N THR A 130 -1.82 12.30 4.77
CA THR A 130 -1.51 10.87 4.84
C THR A 130 -1.30 10.37 6.25
N ASP A 131 -1.15 11.27 7.22
CA ASP A 131 -0.75 10.94 8.58
C ASP A 131 -1.84 11.27 9.61
N GLU A 132 -2.72 12.25 9.33
CA GLU A 132 -3.83 12.59 10.21
C GLU A 132 -5.19 12.56 9.51
N ASP A 133 -6.15 11.89 10.17
CA ASP A 133 -7.59 11.85 9.90
C ASP A 133 -8.26 11.43 11.22
N LYS A 134 -8.72 12.39 12.00
CA LYS A 134 -9.06 12.18 13.43
C LYS A 134 -10.14 11.14 13.65
N LEU A 135 -11.14 11.09 12.79
CA LEU A 135 -12.15 10.03 12.79
C LEU A 135 -12.92 10.02 11.48
N ASN A 136 -13.00 8.86 10.85
CA ASN A 136 -13.68 8.73 9.57
C ASN A 136 -14.31 7.34 9.40
N VAL A 137 -15.29 7.28 8.49
CA VAL A 137 -15.81 6.02 7.95
C VAL A 137 -14.93 5.60 6.77
N GLN A 138 -14.06 4.63 6.99
CA GLN A 138 -13.11 4.16 5.96
C GLN A 138 -13.76 3.19 4.97
N ASN A 139 -14.58 2.26 5.48
CA ASN A 139 -15.38 1.35 4.67
C ASN A 139 -16.85 1.43 5.12
N LEU A 140 -17.76 1.51 4.15
CA LEU A 140 -19.20 1.44 4.37
C LEU A 140 -19.87 0.96 3.09
N PHE A 141 -20.17 -0.32 3.02
CA PHE A 141 -20.74 -0.89 1.80
C PHE A 141 -21.74 -2.02 2.10
N LEU A 142 -22.59 -2.23 1.09
CA LEU A 142 -23.45 -3.39 0.98
C LEU A 142 -22.97 -4.26 -0.19
N ASP A 143 -22.80 -5.56 0.06
CA ASP A 143 -22.61 -6.57 -0.96
C ASP A 143 -23.91 -7.34 -1.18
N TYR A 144 -24.24 -7.56 -2.43
CA TYR A 144 -25.32 -8.43 -2.86
C TYR A 144 -24.79 -9.52 -3.79
N ASP A 145 -24.87 -10.76 -3.35
CA ASP A 145 -24.55 -11.95 -4.16
C ASP A 145 -25.83 -12.44 -4.85
N PHE A 146 -25.88 -12.28 -6.16
CA PHE A 146 -27.01 -12.70 -7.01
C PHE A 146 -26.72 -13.96 -7.81
N SER A 147 -25.67 -14.69 -7.44
CA SER A 147 -25.33 -15.97 -8.08
C SER A 147 -26.42 -17.01 -7.85
N SER A 148 -26.71 -17.77 -8.90
CA SER A 148 -27.64 -18.90 -8.88
C SER A 148 -26.94 -20.25 -9.06
N VAL A 149 -25.64 -20.24 -9.36
CA VAL A 149 -24.84 -21.43 -9.64
C VAL A 149 -23.80 -21.63 -8.55
N PRO A 150 -23.68 -22.82 -7.91
CA PRO A 150 -22.80 -23.03 -6.75
C PRO A 150 -21.30 -22.74 -6.99
N ALA A 151 -20.81 -22.93 -8.21
CA ALA A 151 -19.39 -22.72 -8.56
C ALA A 151 -19.08 -21.31 -9.08
N LEU A 152 -20.07 -20.42 -9.10
CA LEU A 152 -19.96 -19.05 -9.60
C LEU A 152 -20.48 -18.10 -8.54
N GLN A 153 -19.71 -17.07 -8.21
CA GLN A 153 -20.19 -15.96 -7.39
C GLN A 153 -20.24 -14.68 -8.25
N LEU A 154 -21.40 -14.03 -8.24
CA LEU A 154 -21.64 -12.72 -8.84
C LEU A 154 -21.97 -11.74 -7.71
N LEU A 155 -21.02 -10.87 -7.37
CA LEU A 155 -21.11 -9.99 -6.22
C LEU A 155 -21.13 -8.53 -6.66
N LEU A 156 -22.22 -7.83 -6.37
CA LEU A 156 -22.32 -6.38 -6.53
C LEU A 156 -22.02 -5.71 -5.18
N ARG A 157 -21.01 -4.84 -5.14
CA ARG A 157 -20.70 -3.97 -4.01
C ARG A 157 -21.07 -2.54 -4.31
N ILE A 158 -21.77 -1.91 -3.38
CA ILE A 158 -22.19 -0.51 -3.44
C ILE A 158 -21.73 0.20 -2.18
N GLY A 159 -20.97 1.28 -2.31
CA GLY A 159 -20.55 2.12 -1.20
C GLY A 159 -19.07 2.44 -1.17
N ARG A 160 -18.60 2.87 0.01
CA ARG A 160 -17.21 3.22 0.28
C ARG A 160 -16.39 1.97 0.58
N GLN A 161 -15.29 1.79 -0.12
CA GLN A 161 -14.49 0.58 -0.08
C GLN A 161 -13.02 0.83 -0.39
N GLU A 162 -12.16 0.00 0.15
CA GLU A 162 -10.76 -0.08 -0.21
C GLU A 162 -10.55 -0.99 -1.40
N LEU A 163 -9.51 -0.70 -2.20
CA LEU A 163 -9.03 -1.54 -3.30
C LEU A 163 -7.53 -1.81 -3.16
N ASP A 164 -7.13 -3.04 -3.44
CA ASP A 164 -5.74 -3.44 -3.54
C ASP A 164 -5.61 -4.47 -4.68
N TYR A 165 -4.85 -4.13 -5.72
CA TYR A 165 -4.71 -4.98 -6.91
C TYR A 165 -3.26 -5.27 -7.25
N GLY A 166 -3.00 -6.53 -7.58
CA GLY A 166 -1.71 -7.00 -8.07
C GLY A 166 -0.57 -6.81 -7.07
N SER A 167 0.48 -6.16 -7.52
CA SER A 167 1.64 -5.79 -6.70
C SER A 167 1.46 -4.46 -5.94
N GLY A 168 0.31 -3.79 -6.12
CA GLY A 168 0.05 -2.46 -5.59
C GLY A 168 0.75 -1.33 -6.35
N ARG A 169 1.25 -1.58 -7.57
CA ARG A 169 1.94 -0.56 -8.37
C ARG A 169 1.03 0.54 -8.86
N LEU A 170 -0.23 0.22 -9.20
CA LEU A 170 -1.18 1.17 -9.76
C LEU A 170 -2.37 1.45 -8.86
N VAL A 171 -2.86 0.46 -8.12
CA VAL A 171 -3.97 0.61 -7.17
C VAL A 171 -3.66 -0.13 -5.89
N SER A 172 -3.59 0.60 -4.79
CA SER A 172 -3.31 0.04 -3.46
C SER A 172 -4.03 0.84 -2.38
N VAL A 173 -4.29 0.19 -1.26
CA VAL A 173 -4.80 0.82 -0.02
C VAL A 173 -3.79 1.75 0.64
N LYS A 174 -2.52 1.75 0.22
CA LYS A 174 -1.42 2.54 0.82
C LYS A 174 -1.26 2.28 2.33
N ASP A 175 -1.23 1.00 2.71
CA ASP A 175 -1.20 0.60 4.13
C ASP A 175 0.00 1.15 4.93
N GLY A 176 1.11 1.50 4.24
CA GLY A 176 2.26 2.18 4.85
C GLY A 176 1.95 3.55 5.44
N ASN A 177 0.99 4.29 4.88
CA ASN A 177 0.53 5.56 5.43
C ASN A 177 -0.29 5.34 6.70
N ASN A 178 -0.39 6.35 7.55
CA ASN A 178 -1.28 6.29 8.71
C ASN A 178 -2.75 6.34 8.30
N SER A 179 -3.10 7.15 7.29
CA SER A 179 -4.42 7.17 6.64
C SER A 179 -4.38 6.37 5.34
N ARG A 180 -5.29 5.39 5.19
CA ARG A 180 -5.35 4.49 4.04
C ARG A 180 -6.21 5.07 2.92
N GLN A 181 -5.92 4.68 1.67
CA GLN A 181 -6.69 5.08 0.49
C GLN A 181 -7.97 4.26 0.37
N TYR A 182 -9.09 4.93 0.10
CA TYR A 182 -10.38 4.30 -0.20
C TYR A 182 -11.14 5.07 -1.28
N PHE A 183 -12.22 4.47 -1.77
CA PHE A 183 -13.00 4.94 -2.91
C PHE A 183 -14.50 4.73 -2.63
N THR A 184 -15.35 5.54 -3.24
CA THR A 184 -16.80 5.41 -3.14
C THR A 184 -17.41 5.14 -4.51
N GLY A 185 -18.27 4.14 -4.64
CA GLY A 185 -18.96 3.81 -5.88
C GLY A 185 -19.38 2.35 -6.00
N LEU A 186 -19.29 1.79 -7.19
CA LEU A 186 -19.80 0.47 -7.56
C LEU A 186 -18.66 -0.46 -7.96
N LYS A 187 -18.73 -1.71 -7.54
CA LYS A 187 -17.87 -2.81 -7.99
C LYS A 187 -18.70 -4.08 -8.20
N LEU A 188 -18.54 -4.67 -9.37
CA LEU A 188 -19.07 -5.98 -9.72
C LEU A 188 -17.94 -7.00 -9.79
N SER A 189 -18.06 -8.10 -9.06
CA SER A 189 -17.08 -9.18 -9.03
C SER A 189 -17.69 -10.45 -9.60
N TYR A 190 -17.02 -11.03 -10.60
CA TYR A 190 -17.27 -12.36 -11.13
C TYR A 190 -16.18 -13.29 -10.60
N ILE A 191 -16.55 -14.30 -9.81
CA ILE A 191 -15.59 -15.15 -9.11
C ILE A 191 -15.89 -16.62 -9.42
N LYS A 192 -14.88 -17.30 -9.98
CA LYS A 192 -14.78 -18.74 -10.13
C LYS A 192 -13.50 -19.27 -9.46
N PRO A 193 -13.33 -20.57 -9.27
CA PRO A 193 -12.15 -21.12 -8.58
C PRO A 193 -10.79 -20.69 -9.13
N LEU A 194 -10.69 -20.49 -10.45
CA LEU A 194 -9.43 -20.12 -11.13
C LEU A 194 -9.46 -18.71 -11.75
N LEU A 195 -10.59 -18.00 -11.69
CA LEU A 195 -10.75 -16.72 -12.34
C LEU A 195 -11.57 -15.77 -11.48
N LYS A 196 -10.99 -14.62 -11.17
CA LYS A 196 -11.71 -13.48 -10.60
C LYS A 196 -11.64 -12.30 -11.57
N ILE A 197 -12.77 -11.66 -11.81
CA ILE A 197 -12.85 -10.43 -12.61
C ILE A 197 -13.61 -9.40 -11.79
N ASP A 198 -12.99 -8.27 -11.51
CA ASP A 198 -13.61 -7.10 -10.89
C ASP A 198 -13.80 -6.01 -11.95
N ALA A 199 -15.03 -5.51 -12.13
CA ALA A 199 -15.35 -4.32 -12.90
C ALA A 199 -15.85 -3.23 -11.95
N PHE A 200 -15.36 -2.01 -12.07
CA PHE A 200 -15.70 -0.95 -11.11
C PHE A 200 -15.73 0.44 -11.73
N ILE A 201 -16.53 1.31 -11.10
CA ILE A 201 -16.57 2.75 -11.31
C ILE A 201 -16.65 3.43 -9.95
N LEU A 202 -15.63 4.20 -9.61
CA LEU A 202 -15.37 4.70 -8.26
C LEU A 202 -14.87 6.14 -8.33
N ALA A 203 -15.19 6.90 -7.30
CA ALA A 203 -14.60 8.21 -7.05
C ALA A 203 -13.60 8.10 -5.90
N ALA A 204 -12.41 8.68 -6.06
CA ALA A 204 -11.43 8.74 -4.97
C ALA A 204 -11.90 9.72 -3.90
N ASP A 205 -11.90 9.27 -2.66
CA ASP A 205 -12.21 10.14 -1.53
C ASP A 205 -11.00 10.99 -1.16
N LYS A 206 -11.25 12.28 -0.90
CA LYS A 206 -10.24 13.21 -0.42
C LYS A 206 -10.24 13.21 1.10
N ILE A 207 -9.10 12.85 1.67
CA ILE A 207 -8.89 12.84 3.12
C ILE A 207 -8.71 14.28 3.62
N HIS A 208 -9.33 14.57 4.76
CA HIS A 208 -9.17 15.79 5.52
C HIS A 208 -8.87 15.43 6.99
N PRO A 209 -8.14 16.27 7.75
CA PRO A 209 -7.66 15.90 9.07
C PRO A 209 -8.70 15.96 10.20
N GLY A 210 -9.95 16.34 9.92
CA GLY A 210 -11.01 16.56 10.91
C GLY A 210 -11.79 15.29 11.29
N LEU A 211 -13.05 15.53 11.71
CA LEU A 211 -13.99 14.48 12.11
C LEU A 211 -15.07 14.34 11.04
N PHE A 212 -15.16 13.20 10.37
CA PHE A 212 -16.14 12.90 9.31
C PHE A 212 -16.23 13.98 8.22
N ASP A 213 -15.10 14.62 7.91
CA ASP A 213 -15.01 15.73 6.96
C ASP A 213 -14.44 15.31 5.58
N ASN A 214 -14.12 14.04 5.41
CA ASN A 214 -13.67 13.48 4.15
C ASN A 214 -14.76 13.53 3.08
N LYS A 215 -14.36 13.97 1.87
CA LYS A 215 -15.30 14.21 0.78
C LYS A 215 -15.02 13.31 -0.41
N THR A 216 -16.08 12.70 -0.92
CA THR A 216 -16.02 11.99 -2.20
C THR A 216 -15.93 13.02 -3.33
N LYS A 217 -14.83 12.99 -4.08
CA LYS A 217 -14.65 13.84 -5.26
C LYS A 217 -15.12 13.12 -6.51
N ILE A 218 -16.31 13.48 -7.00
CA ILE A 218 -16.81 13.01 -8.30
C ILE A 218 -15.86 13.40 -9.47
N GLN A 219 -14.97 14.36 -9.23
CA GLN A 219 -13.96 14.85 -10.20
C GLN A 219 -12.65 14.06 -10.22
N GLY A 220 -12.48 13.06 -9.35
CA GLY A 220 -11.33 12.16 -9.30
C GLY A 220 -11.79 10.72 -9.50
N ASN A 221 -12.21 10.39 -10.72
CA ASN A 221 -12.79 9.10 -11.01
C ASN A 221 -11.72 8.06 -11.33
N LEU A 222 -11.96 6.84 -10.87
CA LEU A 222 -11.23 5.63 -11.22
C LEU A 222 -12.22 4.58 -11.69
N TRP A 223 -12.04 4.04 -12.88
CA TRP A 223 -12.84 2.93 -13.38
C TRP A 223 -11.93 1.88 -14.01
N GLY A 224 -12.43 0.68 -14.15
CA GLY A 224 -11.62 -0.36 -14.77
C GLY A 224 -12.20 -1.75 -14.69
N VAL A 225 -11.45 -2.65 -15.30
CA VAL A 225 -11.63 -4.10 -15.21
C VAL A 225 -10.30 -4.71 -14.82
N TYR A 226 -10.30 -5.50 -13.78
CA TYR A 226 -9.12 -6.23 -13.31
C TYR A 226 -9.43 -7.73 -13.28
N SER A 227 -8.60 -8.53 -13.95
CA SER A 227 -8.72 -9.99 -13.92
C SER A 227 -7.54 -10.62 -13.18
N ASP A 228 -7.84 -11.65 -12.43
CA ASP A 228 -6.88 -12.52 -11.76
C ASP A 228 -7.17 -13.96 -12.19
N LEU A 229 -6.26 -14.53 -12.99
CA LEU A 229 -6.35 -15.88 -13.52
C LEU A 229 -5.26 -16.74 -12.89
N ARG A 230 -5.66 -17.78 -12.17
CA ARG A 230 -4.75 -18.81 -11.65
C ARG A 230 -4.50 -19.86 -12.73
N LEU A 231 -3.29 -19.87 -13.28
CA LEU A 231 -2.90 -20.83 -14.32
C LEU A 231 -2.50 -22.19 -13.74
N ALA A 232 -1.88 -22.17 -12.54
CA ALA A 232 -1.48 -23.35 -11.78
C ALA A 232 -1.51 -23.01 -10.28
N GLU A 233 -1.10 -23.94 -9.44
CA GLU A 233 -1.10 -23.77 -7.97
C GLU A 233 -0.32 -22.54 -7.50
N THR A 234 0.77 -22.23 -8.20
CA THR A 234 1.68 -21.10 -7.87
C THR A 234 1.80 -20.05 -8.97
N ASP A 235 1.22 -20.30 -10.15
CA ASP A 235 1.34 -19.44 -11.32
C ASP A 235 0.08 -18.62 -11.53
N ASN A 236 0.22 -17.31 -11.63
CA ASN A 236 -0.90 -16.38 -11.72
C ASN A 236 -0.66 -15.37 -12.85
N PHE A 237 -1.74 -14.98 -13.49
CA PHE A 237 -1.73 -14.03 -14.60
C PHE A 237 -2.83 -12.99 -14.41
N ASN A 238 -2.47 -11.72 -14.54
CA ASN A 238 -3.41 -10.62 -14.47
C ASN A 238 -3.43 -9.89 -15.81
N ILE A 239 -4.63 -9.54 -16.27
CA ILE A 239 -4.85 -8.59 -17.36
C ILE A 239 -5.79 -7.54 -16.82
N TYR A 240 -5.48 -6.26 -17.02
CA TYR A 240 -6.34 -5.22 -16.53
C TYR A 240 -6.32 -3.95 -17.39
N TYR A 241 -7.43 -3.26 -17.32
CA TYR A 241 -7.61 -1.92 -17.85
C TYR A 241 -8.06 -1.00 -16.72
N LEU A 242 -7.42 0.16 -16.62
CA LEU A 242 -7.76 1.22 -15.66
C LEU A 242 -7.93 2.53 -16.41
N GLY A 243 -8.99 3.26 -16.09
CA GLY A 243 -9.19 4.64 -16.50
C GLY A 243 -9.19 5.56 -15.30
N ALA A 244 -8.51 6.68 -15.39
CA ALA A 244 -8.47 7.69 -14.34
C ALA A 244 -8.67 9.08 -14.91
N MET A 245 -9.45 9.90 -14.20
CA MET A 245 -9.63 11.31 -14.53
C MET A 245 -9.26 12.16 -13.34
N ARG A 246 -8.44 13.19 -13.56
CA ARG A 246 -8.07 14.19 -12.57
C ARG A 246 -8.27 15.58 -13.16
N GLU A 247 -8.94 16.46 -12.46
CA GLU A 247 -9.17 17.84 -12.93
C GLU A 247 -7.86 18.65 -12.95
N GLN A 248 -6.90 18.28 -12.12
CA GLN A 248 -5.62 18.97 -12.03
C GLN A 248 -4.50 17.98 -11.72
N SER A 249 -3.57 17.85 -12.65
CA SER A 249 -2.31 17.12 -12.50
C SER A 249 -1.16 18.02 -12.87
N GLN A 250 0.01 17.79 -12.30
CA GLN A 250 1.22 18.57 -12.56
C GLN A 250 2.34 17.65 -13.04
N PHE A 251 2.99 18.05 -14.14
CA PHE A 251 4.17 17.43 -14.72
C PHE A 251 5.21 18.52 -15.05
N GLU A 252 6.39 18.14 -15.54
CA GLU A 252 7.40 19.12 -15.97
C GLU A 252 6.85 20.06 -17.06
N SER A 253 6.00 19.57 -17.96
CA SER A 253 5.34 20.32 -19.03
C SER A 253 4.22 21.28 -18.55
N GLY A 254 3.92 21.33 -17.24
CA GLY A 254 2.94 22.23 -16.65
C GLY A 254 1.80 21.56 -15.90
N MET A 255 0.70 22.30 -15.72
CA MET A 255 -0.52 21.85 -15.04
C MET A 255 -1.67 21.74 -16.01
N GLY A 256 -2.53 20.71 -15.83
CA GLY A 256 -3.70 20.51 -16.67
C GLY A 256 -4.61 19.40 -16.20
N ARG A 257 -5.77 19.30 -16.86
CA ARG A 257 -6.69 18.19 -16.69
C ARG A 257 -6.09 16.93 -17.33
N GLU A 258 -6.20 15.80 -16.64
CA GLU A 258 -5.68 14.52 -17.07
C GLU A 258 -6.81 13.51 -17.24
N LEU A 259 -6.91 12.92 -18.43
CA LEU A 259 -7.70 11.72 -18.73
C LEU A 259 -6.72 10.63 -19.18
N ARG A 260 -6.52 9.62 -18.35
CA ARG A 260 -5.52 8.59 -18.56
C ARG A 260 -6.13 7.21 -18.57
N HIS A 261 -5.81 6.45 -19.58
CA HIS A 261 -6.15 5.05 -19.75
C HIS A 261 -4.88 4.21 -19.59
N THR A 262 -4.98 3.09 -18.93
CA THR A 262 -3.85 2.16 -18.69
C THR A 262 -4.30 0.75 -19.07
N VAL A 263 -3.54 0.08 -19.91
CA VAL A 263 -3.66 -1.35 -20.18
C VAL A 263 -2.41 -2.04 -19.65
N ALA A 264 -2.57 -3.17 -18.99
CA ALA A 264 -1.45 -3.85 -18.37
C ALA A 264 -1.63 -5.35 -18.26
N ILE A 265 -0.49 -6.03 -18.21
CA ILE A 265 -0.41 -7.46 -17.94
C ILE A 265 0.61 -7.71 -16.84
N ARG A 266 0.35 -8.73 -16.03
CA ARG A 266 1.26 -9.18 -14.98
C ARG A 266 1.28 -10.71 -14.94
N TYR A 267 2.49 -11.28 -14.86
CA TYR A 267 2.69 -12.71 -14.64
C TYR A 267 3.57 -12.90 -13.41
N TRP A 268 3.11 -13.67 -12.45
CA TRP A 268 3.83 -13.84 -11.19
C TRP A 268 3.71 -15.24 -10.63
N LYS A 269 4.75 -15.65 -9.89
CA LYS A 269 4.87 -16.95 -9.27
C LYS A 269 5.60 -16.86 -7.94
N GLU A 270 5.00 -17.46 -6.91
CA GLU A 270 5.67 -17.75 -5.65
C GLU A 270 6.10 -19.22 -5.58
N GLY A 271 7.05 -19.57 -6.44
CA GLY A 271 7.56 -20.94 -6.50
C GLY A 271 8.49 -21.27 -5.33
N ASN A 272 8.64 -22.57 -5.08
CA ASN A 272 9.49 -23.09 -4.01
C ASN A 272 10.98 -22.82 -4.17
N LEU A 273 11.47 -22.59 -5.39
CA LEU A 273 12.87 -22.38 -5.71
C LEU A 273 13.07 -21.03 -6.42
N PHE A 274 12.24 -20.76 -7.43
CA PHE A 274 12.23 -19.51 -8.18
C PHE A 274 10.95 -18.74 -7.89
N ARG A 275 11.08 -17.43 -7.69
CA ARG A 275 10.01 -16.47 -7.59
C ARG A 275 10.19 -15.45 -8.69
N TYR A 276 9.10 -15.04 -9.31
CA TYR A 276 9.13 -13.96 -10.28
C TYR A 276 7.82 -13.17 -10.28
N ASN A 277 7.94 -11.91 -10.63
CA ASN A 277 6.84 -10.98 -10.76
C ASN A 277 7.18 -10.00 -11.89
N LEU A 278 6.53 -10.19 -13.03
CA LEU A 278 6.75 -9.44 -14.26
C LEU A 278 5.50 -8.64 -14.55
N GLU A 279 5.61 -7.33 -14.64
CA GLU A 279 4.46 -6.46 -14.89
C GLU A 279 4.82 -5.38 -15.91
N THR A 280 3.99 -5.19 -16.91
CA THR A 280 4.13 -4.10 -17.88
C THR A 280 2.82 -3.39 -18.09
N ALA A 281 2.88 -2.07 -18.25
CA ALA A 281 1.73 -1.24 -18.49
C ALA A 281 2.03 -0.16 -19.55
N TYR A 282 1.03 0.13 -20.36
CA TYR A 282 1.03 1.23 -21.31
C TYR A 282 -0.10 2.19 -20.99
N GLN A 283 0.20 3.49 -21.06
CA GLN A 283 -0.74 4.55 -20.77
C GLN A 283 -0.94 5.47 -21.97
N PHE A 284 -2.21 5.80 -22.23
CA PHE A 284 -2.63 6.71 -23.30
C PHE A 284 -3.78 7.60 -22.83
N GLY A 285 -4.08 8.65 -23.58
CA GLY A 285 -5.14 9.59 -23.23
C GLY A 285 -4.72 11.04 -23.49
N LYS A 286 -5.20 11.97 -22.64
CA LYS A 286 -4.92 13.40 -22.80
C LYS A 286 -4.53 14.07 -21.48
N PHE A 287 -3.57 14.99 -21.57
CA PHE A 287 -3.18 15.91 -20.53
C PHE A 287 -3.23 17.34 -21.08
N GLY A 288 -4.27 18.10 -20.68
CA GLY A 288 -4.58 19.37 -21.33
C GLY A 288 -4.80 19.19 -22.83
N GLN A 289 -3.90 19.78 -23.64
CA GLN A 289 -3.89 19.62 -25.10
C GLN A 289 -2.92 18.53 -25.59
N ASN A 290 -2.10 17.96 -24.68
CA ASN A 290 -1.08 16.99 -25.03
C ASN A 290 -1.65 15.56 -25.03
N GLU A 291 -1.14 14.71 -25.91
CA GLU A 291 -1.44 13.27 -25.92
C GLU A 291 -0.54 12.54 -24.93
N ILE A 292 -1.11 11.61 -24.17
CA ILE A 292 -0.36 10.74 -23.28
C ILE A 292 0.14 9.53 -24.04
N SER A 293 1.44 9.22 -23.90
CA SER A 293 2.06 7.99 -24.40
C SER A 293 3.19 7.59 -23.45
N ALA A 294 2.85 6.82 -22.43
CA ALA A 294 3.76 6.47 -21.34
C ALA A 294 3.74 4.96 -21.06
N TRP A 295 4.79 4.43 -20.46
CA TRP A 295 4.88 3.00 -20.20
C TRP A 295 5.74 2.70 -18.97
N THR A 296 5.56 1.50 -18.43
CA THR A 296 6.43 0.93 -17.41
C THR A 296 6.65 -0.56 -17.65
N MET A 297 7.82 -1.03 -17.26
CA MET A 297 8.19 -2.44 -17.21
C MET A 297 8.87 -2.72 -15.89
N ALA A 298 8.31 -3.64 -15.13
CA ALA A 298 8.80 -4.08 -13.82
C ALA A 298 9.15 -5.56 -13.86
N ILE A 299 10.34 -5.89 -13.41
CA ILE A 299 10.87 -7.26 -13.36
C ILE A 299 11.37 -7.52 -11.95
N GLU A 300 10.85 -8.54 -11.29
CA GLU A 300 11.38 -9.04 -10.02
C GLU A 300 11.62 -10.53 -10.13
N LEU A 301 12.84 -10.94 -9.83
CA LEU A 301 13.31 -12.33 -9.84
C LEU A 301 13.90 -12.66 -8.48
N GLY A 302 13.58 -13.83 -7.94
CA GLY A 302 14.10 -14.30 -6.66
C GLY A 302 14.48 -15.77 -6.70
N TYR A 303 15.54 -16.12 -6.00
CA TYR A 303 16.00 -17.49 -5.82
C TYR A 303 16.06 -17.86 -4.34
N VAL A 304 15.44 -18.98 -3.97
CA VAL A 304 15.35 -19.49 -2.59
C VAL A 304 16.43 -20.53 -2.35
N PHE A 305 17.38 -20.25 -1.49
CA PHE A 305 18.46 -21.16 -1.10
C PHE A 305 17.99 -22.09 0.04
N LYS A 306 17.27 -23.15 -0.30
CA LYS A 306 16.66 -24.07 0.67
C LYS A 306 17.64 -24.82 1.55
N GLN A 307 18.87 -25.05 1.06
CA GLN A 307 19.92 -25.79 1.74
C GLN A 307 20.53 -25.04 2.93
N PHE A 308 20.35 -23.71 2.98
CA PHE A 308 20.89 -22.90 4.08
C PHE A 308 19.88 -22.76 5.23
N LYS A 309 20.42 -22.69 6.47
CA LYS A 309 19.65 -22.67 7.72
C LYS A 309 18.50 -21.63 7.75
N PHE A 310 18.73 -20.43 7.21
CA PHE A 310 17.75 -19.33 7.24
C PHE A 310 16.98 -19.17 5.93
N LYS A 311 17.09 -20.18 5.03
CA LYS A 311 16.43 -20.19 3.71
C LYS A 311 16.52 -18.82 3.02
N PRO A 312 17.73 -18.27 2.80
CA PRO A 312 17.88 -16.95 2.21
C PRO A 312 17.20 -16.89 0.85
N ILE A 313 16.62 -15.74 0.54
CA ILE A 313 16.06 -15.43 -0.76
C ILE A 313 16.82 -14.24 -1.29
N LEU A 314 17.63 -14.47 -2.33
CA LEU A 314 18.27 -13.39 -3.07
C LEU A 314 17.36 -12.96 -4.20
N SER A 315 17.02 -11.70 -4.24
CA SER A 315 16.11 -11.14 -5.23
C SER A 315 16.70 -9.92 -5.92
N LEU A 316 16.29 -9.72 -7.16
CA LEU A 316 16.60 -8.54 -7.95
C LEU A 316 15.32 -7.98 -8.55
N ARG A 317 15.03 -6.72 -8.24
CA ARG A 317 13.95 -5.96 -8.86
C ARG A 317 14.55 -4.89 -9.75
N ASN A 318 13.95 -4.70 -10.91
CA ASN A 318 14.30 -3.62 -11.83
C ASN A 318 13.03 -3.01 -12.38
N ASP A 319 12.97 -1.69 -12.35
CA ASP A 319 11.87 -0.93 -12.93
C ASP A 319 12.40 0.01 -14.01
N TYR A 320 11.72 0.02 -15.14
CA TYR A 320 11.90 0.98 -16.22
C TYR A 320 10.60 1.73 -16.40
N ILE A 321 10.61 3.03 -16.11
CA ILE A 321 9.40 3.85 -16.06
C ILE A 321 9.62 5.10 -16.87
N SER A 322 8.83 5.27 -17.93
CA SER A 322 8.99 6.37 -18.86
C SER A 322 8.82 7.74 -18.22
N GLY A 323 9.58 8.70 -18.73
CA GLY A 323 9.51 10.12 -18.46
C GLY A 323 9.40 10.90 -19.75
N ASP A 324 9.04 12.17 -19.66
CA ASP A 324 8.89 13.05 -20.80
C ASP A 324 10.24 13.31 -21.49
N LYS A 325 10.26 13.14 -22.80
CA LYS A 325 11.48 13.29 -23.60
C LYS A 325 11.65 14.70 -24.19
N ASN A 326 10.54 15.40 -24.32
CA ASN A 326 10.52 16.75 -24.84
C ASN A 326 9.29 17.49 -24.32
N VAL A 327 9.46 18.26 -23.27
CA VAL A 327 8.39 19.01 -22.61
C VAL A 327 7.72 20.08 -23.48
N LEU A 328 8.31 20.39 -24.65
CA LEU A 328 7.81 21.38 -25.61
C LEU A 328 6.97 20.78 -26.74
N ASP A 329 6.94 19.45 -26.88
CA ASP A 329 6.09 18.81 -27.87
C ASP A 329 4.66 18.59 -27.34
N LYS A 330 3.77 18.07 -28.18
CA LYS A 330 2.37 17.79 -27.81
C LYS A 330 2.18 16.37 -27.20
N LYS A 331 3.23 15.80 -26.60
CA LYS A 331 3.19 14.47 -26.00
C LYS A 331 3.66 14.53 -24.57
N LEU A 332 2.94 13.85 -23.67
CA LEU A 332 3.35 13.60 -22.31
C LEU A 332 3.79 12.13 -22.20
N ASN A 333 5.10 11.90 -22.03
CA ASN A 333 5.62 10.54 -21.86
C ASN A 333 5.83 10.15 -20.40
N SER A 334 5.54 11.02 -19.45
CA SER A 334 5.65 10.73 -18.02
C SER A 334 4.57 9.74 -17.59
N PHE A 335 5.00 8.60 -17.06
CA PHE A 335 4.12 7.60 -16.48
C PHE A 335 3.49 8.12 -15.19
N ASN A 336 2.22 7.83 -14.97
CA ASN A 336 1.51 8.16 -13.73
C ASN A 336 1.08 6.86 -13.03
N PRO A 337 1.55 6.58 -11.80
CA PRO A 337 1.25 5.35 -11.09
C PRO A 337 -0.18 5.29 -10.51
N LEU A 338 -1.02 6.29 -10.74
CA LEU A 338 -2.40 6.40 -10.27
C LEU A 338 -2.50 6.44 -8.72
N TYR A 339 -2.71 5.31 -8.06
CA TYR A 339 -2.86 5.15 -6.61
C TYR A 339 -1.89 4.10 -6.06
N PRO A 340 -0.58 4.26 -6.23
CA PRO A 340 0.41 3.23 -5.96
C PRO A 340 0.63 3.02 -4.46
N LYS A 341 1.19 1.85 -4.10
CA LYS A 341 1.74 1.58 -2.78
C LYS A 341 2.94 2.49 -2.53
N GLY A 342 2.89 3.31 -1.48
CA GLY A 342 3.94 4.30 -1.17
C GLY A 342 5.31 3.67 -0.88
N GLY A 343 5.36 2.60 -0.10
CA GLY A 343 6.60 1.94 0.33
C GLY A 343 7.28 1.06 -0.72
N TYR A 344 7.05 1.27 -2.01
CA TYR A 344 7.63 0.44 -3.08
C TYR A 344 9.15 0.62 -3.20
N PHE A 345 9.65 1.84 -3.02
CA PHE A 345 11.08 2.20 -3.14
C PHE A 345 11.75 2.54 -1.81
N GLY A 346 11.09 2.34 -0.69
CA GLY A 346 11.64 2.62 0.64
C GLY A 346 10.58 2.83 1.71
N PHE A 347 11.00 2.91 2.97
CA PHE A 347 10.10 3.12 4.12
C PHE A 347 9.59 4.57 4.20
N ASN A 348 10.46 5.53 3.91
CA ASN A 348 10.13 6.93 3.67
C ASN A 348 10.47 7.25 2.21
N PRO A 349 9.62 6.87 1.25
CA PRO A 349 9.92 7.01 -0.15
C PRO A 349 9.82 8.49 -0.55
N LEU A 350 10.93 9.03 -1.05
CA LEU A 350 11.03 10.40 -1.54
C LEU A 350 10.96 10.48 -3.07
N ILE A 351 11.09 9.32 -3.73
CA ILE A 351 11.10 9.16 -5.18
C ILE A 351 9.96 8.22 -5.56
N GLY A 352 9.15 8.64 -6.52
CA GLY A 352 8.00 7.91 -7.03
C GLY A 352 8.27 7.19 -8.34
N PRO A 353 7.37 6.28 -8.74
CA PRO A 353 7.48 5.49 -9.95
C PRO A 353 7.06 6.28 -11.20
N SER A 354 7.77 7.35 -11.52
CA SER A 354 7.62 8.17 -12.73
C SER A 354 8.99 8.67 -13.15
N ASN A 355 9.31 8.65 -14.43
CA ASN A 355 10.63 9.03 -14.95
C ASN A 355 11.79 8.35 -14.21
N LEU A 356 11.71 7.04 -14.00
CA LEU A 356 12.61 6.31 -13.12
C LEU A 356 13.16 5.05 -13.79
N ILE A 357 14.44 4.79 -13.56
CA ILE A 357 15.08 3.49 -13.71
C ILE A 357 15.61 3.14 -12.33
N ASP A 358 15.25 1.96 -11.80
CA ASP A 358 15.87 1.44 -10.60
C ASP A 358 16.45 0.04 -10.78
N ILE A 359 17.49 -0.23 -9.99
CA ILE A 359 18.08 -1.55 -9.81
C ILE A 359 18.08 -1.82 -8.31
N HIS A 360 17.40 -2.86 -7.89
CA HIS A 360 17.06 -3.10 -6.50
C HIS A 360 17.35 -4.56 -6.09
N PRO A 361 18.63 -4.93 -5.86
CA PRO A 361 18.97 -6.20 -5.22
C PRO A 361 18.56 -6.18 -3.74
N PHE A 362 18.01 -7.31 -3.25
CA PHE A 362 17.69 -7.48 -1.84
C PHE A 362 17.82 -8.93 -1.39
N LEU A 363 18.12 -9.08 -0.10
CA LEU A 363 18.26 -10.35 0.57
C LEU A 363 17.24 -10.46 1.69
N THR A 364 16.39 -11.50 1.63
CA THR A 364 15.44 -11.81 2.69
C THR A 364 15.89 -13.07 3.43
N LEU A 365 15.88 -13.01 4.75
CA LEU A 365 16.24 -14.11 5.65
C LEU A 365 15.05 -14.44 6.56
N HIS A 366 14.87 -15.73 6.85
CA HIS A 366 13.89 -16.23 7.80
C HIS A 366 14.59 -16.97 8.94
N PRO A 367 15.16 -16.24 9.94
CA PRO A 367 15.83 -16.88 11.07
C PRO A 367 14.91 -17.80 11.88
N SER A 368 13.61 -17.53 11.88
CA SER A 368 12.55 -18.39 12.42
C SER A 368 11.23 -18.14 11.67
N ASP A 369 10.20 -18.96 11.92
CA ASP A 369 8.86 -18.77 11.36
C ASP A 369 8.19 -17.45 11.81
N LYS A 370 8.74 -16.81 12.83
CA LYS A 370 8.23 -15.56 13.41
C LYS A 370 9.05 -14.32 13.05
N LEU A 371 10.26 -14.51 12.53
CA LEU A 371 11.20 -13.42 12.26
C LEU A 371 11.58 -13.40 10.79
N LEU A 372 11.33 -12.29 10.14
CA LEU A 372 11.81 -11.94 8.81
C LEU A 372 12.82 -10.80 8.96
N PHE A 373 13.93 -10.89 8.27
CA PHE A 373 14.93 -9.82 8.15
C PHE A 373 15.21 -9.58 6.68
N GLN A 374 15.29 -8.31 6.26
CA GLN A 374 15.56 -7.94 4.88
C GLN A 374 16.56 -6.80 4.79
N VAL A 375 17.42 -6.88 3.80
CA VAL A 375 18.38 -5.84 3.43
C VAL A 375 18.23 -5.54 1.97
N ASP A 376 18.07 -4.27 1.63
CA ASP A 376 17.85 -3.79 0.27
C ASP A 376 18.87 -2.72 -0.11
N LEU A 377 19.18 -2.68 -1.39
CA LEU A 377 20.01 -1.66 -2.00
C LEU A 377 19.30 -1.17 -3.28
N VAL A 378 18.89 0.09 -3.31
CA VAL A 378 18.12 0.65 -4.42
C VAL A 378 18.90 1.74 -5.10
N TYR A 379 19.32 1.51 -6.32
CA TYR A 379 19.95 2.52 -7.18
C TYR A 379 18.90 3.17 -8.06
N ASN A 380 18.87 4.52 -8.09
CA ASN A 380 17.84 5.29 -8.80
C ASN A 380 18.46 6.23 -9.83
N TRP A 381 17.92 6.21 -11.07
CA TRP A 381 18.26 7.12 -12.15
C TRP A 381 17.01 7.67 -12.81
N ARG A 382 17.09 8.87 -13.35
CA ARG A 382 16.06 9.41 -14.24
C ARG A 382 16.06 8.65 -15.58
N TYR A 383 14.89 8.28 -16.08
CA TYR A 383 14.72 7.70 -17.41
C TYR A 383 14.98 8.76 -18.49
N SER A 384 14.36 9.92 -18.40
CA SER A 384 14.60 11.09 -19.27
C SER A 384 15.30 12.21 -18.51
N LEU A 385 16.20 12.92 -19.17
CA LEU A 385 16.88 14.11 -18.64
C LEU A 385 16.02 15.37 -18.75
N GLN A 386 14.99 15.36 -19.61
CA GLN A 386 14.07 16.48 -19.82
C GLN A 386 12.91 16.49 -18.83
N ASP A 387 12.78 15.44 -18.00
CA ASP A 387 11.72 15.29 -17.01
C ASP A 387 12.31 15.26 -15.60
N GLY A 388 11.52 15.71 -14.64
CA GLY A 388 11.87 15.76 -13.23
C GLY A 388 11.69 14.42 -12.50
N ILE A 389 11.73 14.49 -11.17
CA ILE A 389 11.36 13.39 -10.30
C ILE A 389 10.01 13.68 -9.64
N PHE A 390 9.35 12.61 -9.21
CA PHE A 390 7.98 12.66 -8.71
C PHE A 390 7.90 12.10 -7.30
N HIS A 391 6.91 12.52 -6.53
CA HIS A 391 6.54 11.91 -5.26
C HIS A 391 5.98 10.48 -5.47
N PRO A 392 6.00 9.63 -4.45
CA PRO A 392 5.41 8.28 -4.53
C PRO A 392 3.96 8.24 -5.02
N SER A 393 3.19 9.28 -4.73
CA SER A 393 1.80 9.43 -5.20
C SER A 393 1.66 9.77 -6.68
N GLY A 394 2.76 9.99 -7.41
CA GLY A 394 2.79 10.46 -8.78
C GLY A 394 2.72 11.98 -8.94
N GLY A 395 2.69 12.75 -7.84
CA GLY A 395 2.77 14.21 -7.88
C GLY A 395 4.18 14.69 -8.28
N PHE A 396 4.28 15.80 -9.01
CA PHE A 396 5.54 16.43 -9.39
C PHE A 396 6.32 16.87 -8.14
N ASN A 397 7.62 16.62 -8.08
CA ASN A 397 8.47 16.94 -6.94
C ASN A 397 9.58 17.95 -7.31
N VAL A 398 10.55 17.54 -8.12
CA VAL A 398 11.71 18.38 -8.48
C VAL A 398 11.89 18.37 -9.99
N GLY A 399 12.04 19.56 -10.57
CA GLY A 399 12.25 19.75 -12.00
C GLY A 399 13.57 19.16 -12.52
N GLY A 400 13.55 18.70 -13.76
CA GLY A 400 14.66 17.96 -14.36
C GLY A 400 15.53 18.76 -15.30
N SER A 401 15.01 19.83 -15.89
CA SER A 401 15.66 20.58 -16.99
C SER A 401 16.96 21.27 -16.61
N SER A 402 17.18 21.54 -15.33
CA SER A 402 18.37 22.27 -14.81
C SER A 402 19.61 21.40 -14.60
N SER A 403 19.54 20.07 -14.79
CA SER A 403 20.69 19.17 -14.61
C SER A 403 20.81 18.13 -15.71
N PRO A 404 22.00 17.90 -16.30
CA PRO A 404 22.25 16.81 -17.22
C PRO A 404 22.47 15.46 -16.54
N ALA A 405 22.48 15.41 -15.21
CA ALA A 405 22.78 14.20 -14.48
C ALA A 405 21.58 13.23 -14.42
N ARG A 406 21.81 11.94 -14.70
CA ARG A 406 20.79 10.88 -14.56
C ARG A 406 20.65 10.37 -13.12
N TYR A 407 21.77 10.22 -12.41
CA TYR A 407 21.82 9.54 -11.12
C TYR A 407 21.16 10.38 -10.02
N ILE A 408 20.06 9.85 -9.47
CA ILE A 408 19.28 10.49 -8.41
C ILE A 408 19.89 10.17 -7.04
N GLY A 409 20.25 8.90 -6.79
CA GLY A 409 20.82 8.48 -5.53
C GLY A 409 20.68 6.99 -5.25
N THR A 410 21.20 6.57 -4.10
CA THR A 410 21.11 5.18 -3.63
C THR A 410 20.44 5.14 -2.26
N THR A 411 19.46 4.26 -2.12
CA THR A 411 18.80 3.93 -0.85
C THR A 411 19.37 2.64 -0.29
N TYR A 412 19.72 2.62 0.97
CA TYR A 412 20.07 1.45 1.75
C TYR A 412 18.95 1.23 2.75
N LEU A 413 18.39 0.00 2.80
CA LEU A 413 17.26 -0.34 3.66
C LEU A 413 17.59 -1.57 4.51
N TRP A 414 17.15 -1.54 5.75
CA TRP A 414 17.17 -2.68 6.66
C TRP A 414 15.81 -2.76 7.34
N SER A 415 15.21 -3.93 7.33
CA SER A 415 13.98 -4.18 8.07
C SER A 415 14.02 -5.48 8.84
N ALA A 416 13.25 -5.51 9.92
CA ALA A 416 12.99 -6.71 10.69
C ALA A 416 11.51 -6.72 11.11
N ASP A 417 10.81 -7.82 10.80
CA ASP A 417 9.44 -8.05 11.21
C ASP A 417 9.37 -9.25 12.14
N TYR A 418 8.85 -9.05 13.34
CA TYR A 418 8.70 -10.10 14.33
C TYR A 418 7.25 -10.31 14.74
N GLN A 419 6.72 -11.50 14.46
CA GLN A 419 5.39 -11.92 14.89
C GLN A 419 5.45 -12.48 16.31
N ILE A 420 5.10 -11.67 17.30
CA ILE A 420 5.10 -12.05 18.71
C ILE A 420 4.11 -13.19 18.94
N ASN A 421 2.87 -12.98 18.48
CA ASN A 421 1.81 -14.00 18.48
C ASN A 421 0.82 -13.72 17.32
N LYS A 422 -0.26 -14.47 17.19
CA LYS A 422 -1.23 -14.32 16.09
C LYS A 422 -1.91 -12.93 16.01
N TYR A 423 -1.87 -12.13 17.07
CA TYR A 423 -2.50 -10.82 17.17
C TYR A 423 -1.50 -9.66 17.14
N LEU A 424 -0.30 -9.88 17.62
CA LEU A 424 0.67 -8.83 17.90
C LEU A 424 1.94 -9.03 17.09
N SER A 425 2.34 -8.00 16.37
CA SER A 425 3.61 -7.93 15.62
C SER A 425 4.35 -6.62 15.90
N ILE A 426 5.65 -6.66 15.80
CA ILE A 426 6.53 -5.49 15.82
C ILE A 426 7.41 -5.50 14.58
N SER A 427 7.60 -4.32 13.98
CA SER A 427 8.51 -4.14 12.86
C SER A 427 9.47 -2.97 13.12
N PHE A 428 10.64 -3.07 12.51
CA PHE A 428 11.69 -2.06 12.54
C PHE A 428 12.12 -1.78 11.12
N GLY A 429 12.33 -0.51 10.79
CA GLY A 429 12.87 -0.07 9.51
C GLY A 429 13.96 0.98 9.72
N TYR A 430 15.04 0.86 8.96
CA TYR A 430 16.05 1.91 8.83
C TYR A 430 16.35 2.14 7.37
N GLN A 431 16.37 3.40 6.97
CA GLN A 431 16.69 3.83 5.62
C GLN A 431 17.76 4.90 5.66
N TYR A 432 18.79 4.73 4.82
CA TYR A 432 19.78 5.76 4.52
C TYR A 432 19.75 6.05 3.02
N PHE A 433 19.47 7.27 2.64
CA PHE A 433 19.51 7.72 1.24
C PHE A 433 20.72 8.61 1.00
N ARG A 434 21.58 8.18 0.08
CA ARG A 434 22.73 8.94 -0.40
C ARG A 434 22.33 9.70 -1.67
N ALA A 435 22.27 11.03 -1.57
CA ALA A 435 21.93 11.90 -2.69
C ALA A 435 22.95 11.77 -3.82
N GLY A 436 22.44 11.62 -5.04
CA GLY A 436 23.22 11.54 -6.27
C GLY A 436 23.53 12.94 -6.87
N ARG A 437 24.17 12.92 -8.04
CA ARG A 437 24.57 14.15 -8.72
C ARG A 437 23.38 14.99 -9.11
N PHE A 438 22.30 14.39 -9.62
CA PHE A 438 21.09 15.13 -10.00
C PHE A 438 20.56 16.01 -8.86
N LEU A 439 20.35 15.44 -7.67
CA LEU A 439 19.85 16.19 -6.52
C LEU A 439 20.81 17.31 -6.09
N ARG A 440 22.12 17.04 -6.15
CA ARG A 440 23.13 18.06 -5.81
C ARG A 440 23.19 19.22 -6.79
N ASP A 441 22.85 18.97 -8.06
CA ASP A 441 22.78 20.01 -9.08
C ASP A 441 21.54 20.91 -8.90
N VAL A 442 20.41 20.35 -8.41
CA VAL A 442 19.12 21.05 -8.42
C VAL A 442 18.64 21.53 -7.05
N ILE A 443 19.15 20.95 -5.96
CA ILE A 443 18.78 21.34 -4.59
C ILE A 443 19.98 22.00 -3.91
N PRO A 444 19.87 23.28 -3.54
CA PRO A 444 20.92 23.98 -2.78
C PRO A 444 21.18 23.29 -1.44
N ASN A 445 22.44 23.23 -1.02
CA ASN A 445 22.85 22.61 0.24
C ASN A 445 22.34 21.17 0.42
N THR A 446 22.36 20.39 -0.65
CA THR A 446 21.88 19.00 -0.65
C THR A 446 22.57 18.15 0.40
N ALA A 447 21.79 17.41 1.19
CA ALA A 447 22.24 16.45 2.18
C ALA A 447 21.68 15.05 1.93
N ASN A 448 22.33 14.07 2.54
CA ASN A 448 21.80 12.71 2.61
C ASN A 448 20.68 12.65 3.64
N SER A 449 19.65 11.83 3.39
CA SER A 449 18.54 11.67 4.34
C SER A 449 18.62 10.36 5.09
N LYS A 450 18.02 10.33 6.28
CA LYS A 450 17.88 9.13 7.11
C LYS A 450 16.46 9.02 7.60
N PHE A 451 16.01 7.79 7.70
CA PHE A 451 14.72 7.45 8.28
C PHE A 451 14.87 6.23 9.19
N PHE A 452 14.22 6.28 10.32
CA PHE A 452 14.08 5.14 11.22
C PHE A 452 12.64 5.05 11.67
N ASN A 453 12.09 3.84 11.73
CA ASN A 453 10.81 3.62 12.37
C ASN A 453 10.76 2.32 13.16
N THR A 454 9.89 2.30 14.14
CA THR A 454 9.43 1.09 14.81
C THR A 454 7.92 1.13 14.92
N GLN A 455 7.28 0.02 14.60
CA GLN A 455 5.83 -0.09 14.55
C GLN A 455 5.36 -1.30 15.35
N LEU A 456 4.39 -1.09 16.21
CA LEU A 456 3.66 -2.13 16.93
C LEU A 456 2.25 -2.22 16.35
N SER A 457 1.84 -3.43 15.94
CA SER A 457 0.50 -3.70 15.41
C SER A 457 -0.20 -4.77 16.21
N PHE A 458 -1.39 -4.44 16.72
CA PHE A 458 -2.30 -5.37 17.35
C PHE A 458 -3.57 -5.50 16.50
N LYS A 459 -3.88 -6.74 16.06
CA LYS A 459 -5.07 -7.05 15.26
C LYS A 459 -5.94 -8.07 15.98
N PHE A 460 -7.24 -7.83 15.98
CA PHE A 460 -8.19 -8.71 16.64
C PHE A 460 -9.46 -8.89 15.82
#